data_9f340227ff940491f669c17276c6f8f6
#
_entry.id   9f340227ff940491f669c17276c6f8f6
#
_cell.length_a   1.000
_cell.length_b   1.000
_cell.length_c   1.000
_cell.angle_alpha   90.00
_cell.angle_beta   90.00
_cell.angle_gamma   90.00
#
_symmetry.space_group_name_H-M   'P 1'
#
loop_
_entity.id
_entity.type
_entity.pdbx_description
1 polymer ?
#
loop_
_entity_poly.entity_id
_entity_poly.type
_entity_poly.pdbx_seq_one_letter_code
_entity_poly.pdbx_strand_id
1 'polypeptide(L)'
;KMLYGIEQPDEGQMFLSGEPVVLKSPADAIAHGIGMVHQELMLIPHLTVAENITLGQEVRTRCGRLKKQEASRSIRELAASYGLDIDPDALVDKLTIGQRQRVEIVKLLYRKADILIFDEPTALLTPQESDALFDVLRRLRELGKSTIFITHKLREGYQIAA
;
A
#
# COMPACT_ATOMS: atom_id res chain seq x y z
N LYS A 1 -14.83 -1.62 2.73
CA LYS A 1 -14.85 -3.00 3.21
C LYS A 1 -15.23 -3.97 2.07
N MET A 2 -16.31 -3.69 1.29
CA MET A 2 -16.74 -4.53 0.15
C MET A 2 -15.65 -4.66 -0.92
N LEU A 3 -15.03 -3.54 -1.35
CA LEU A 3 -13.96 -3.53 -2.36
C LEU A 3 -12.69 -4.30 -1.95
N TYR A 4 -12.57 -4.66 -0.70
CA TYR A 4 -11.45 -5.47 -0.19
C TYR A 4 -11.90 -6.87 0.25
N GLY A 5 -13.15 -7.27 -0.06
CA GLY A 5 -13.67 -8.61 0.20
C GLY A 5 -13.92 -8.96 1.67
N ILE A 6 -14.00 -7.94 2.55
CA ILE A 6 -14.32 -8.14 3.98
C ILE A 6 -15.81 -8.33 4.17
N GLU A 7 -16.63 -7.61 3.40
CA GLU A 7 -18.09 -7.66 3.42
C GLU A 7 -18.60 -7.93 2.00
N GLN A 8 -19.72 -8.61 1.86
CA GLN A 8 -20.38 -8.81 0.58
C GLN A 8 -21.45 -7.74 0.38
N PRO A 9 -21.70 -7.27 -0.86
CA PRO A 9 -22.85 -6.41 -1.13
C PRO A 9 -24.16 -7.18 -0.95
N ASP A 10 -25.14 -6.56 -0.31
CA ASP A 10 -26.50 -7.13 -0.18
C ASP A 10 -27.19 -7.19 -1.54
N GLU A 11 -26.95 -6.18 -2.39
CA GLU A 11 -27.50 -6.07 -3.74
C GLU A 11 -26.48 -5.40 -4.68
N GLY A 12 -26.67 -5.63 -6.00
CA GLY A 12 -25.82 -5.03 -7.03
C GLY A 12 -24.65 -5.93 -7.45
N GLN A 13 -23.79 -5.40 -8.31
CA GLN A 13 -22.64 -6.08 -8.88
C GLN A 13 -21.42 -5.18 -8.87
N MET A 14 -20.25 -5.78 -8.68
CA MET A 14 -18.96 -5.10 -8.83
C MET A 14 -18.35 -5.47 -10.18
N PHE A 15 -17.74 -4.46 -10.82
CA PHE A 15 -17.02 -4.63 -12.08
C PHE A 15 -15.58 -4.14 -11.91
N LEU A 16 -14.63 -4.90 -12.40
CA LEU A 16 -13.22 -4.53 -12.49
C LEU A 16 -12.80 -4.56 -13.96
N SER A 17 -12.37 -3.41 -14.48
CA SER A 17 -12.02 -3.24 -15.90
C SER A 17 -13.12 -3.71 -16.87
N GLY A 18 -14.39 -3.55 -16.47
CA GLY A 18 -15.56 -3.94 -17.27
C GLY A 18 -16.02 -5.40 -17.07
N GLU A 19 -15.25 -6.23 -16.38
CA GLU A 19 -15.61 -7.61 -16.07
C GLU A 19 -16.25 -7.74 -14.68
N PRO A 20 -17.32 -8.53 -14.53
CA PRO A 20 -17.95 -8.74 -13.23
C PRO A 20 -16.99 -9.48 -12.29
N VAL A 21 -16.88 -9.00 -11.05
CA VAL A 21 -16.00 -9.58 -10.04
C VAL A 21 -16.75 -9.82 -8.73
N VAL A 22 -16.43 -10.94 -8.07
CA VAL A 22 -16.91 -11.26 -6.73
C VAL A 22 -15.70 -11.43 -5.81
N LEU A 23 -15.52 -10.51 -4.88
CA LEU A 23 -14.41 -10.52 -3.93
C LEU A 23 -14.91 -11.14 -2.61
N LYS A 24 -14.58 -12.40 -2.36
CA LYS A 24 -15.04 -13.16 -1.18
C LYS A 24 -14.12 -13.01 0.02
N SER A 25 -12.92 -12.48 -0.19
CA SER A 25 -11.88 -12.35 0.84
C SER A 25 -10.86 -11.27 0.46
N PRO A 26 -10.06 -10.77 1.42
CA PRO A 26 -8.90 -9.94 1.13
C PRO A 26 -7.89 -10.62 0.19
N ALA A 27 -7.77 -11.93 0.25
CA ALA A 27 -6.91 -12.70 -0.66
C ALA A 27 -7.38 -12.60 -2.11
N ASP A 28 -8.71 -12.65 -2.35
CA ASP A 28 -9.27 -12.45 -3.69
C ASP A 28 -9.02 -11.02 -4.18
N ALA A 29 -9.20 -10.01 -3.32
CA ALA A 29 -8.90 -8.62 -3.67
C ALA A 29 -7.43 -8.44 -4.09
N ILE A 30 -6.50 -9.00 -3.31
CA ILE A 30 -5.06 -8.98 -3.62
C ILE A 30 -4.77 -9.69 -4.95
N ALA A 31 -5.40 -10.84 -5.22
CA ALA A 31 -5.23 -11.57 -6.48
C ALA A 31 -5.72 -10.75 -7.69
N HIS A 32 -6.68 -9.85 -7.50
CA HIS A 32 -7.18 -8.91 -8.51
C HIS A 32 -6.42 -7.58 -8.54
N GLY A 33 -5.26 -7.48 -7.87
CA GLY A 33 -4.44 -6.27 -7.83
C GLY A 33 -5.01 -5.14 -6.98
N ILE A 34 -5.91 -5.44 -6.04
CA ILE A 34 -6.47 -4.45 -5.12
C ILE A 34 -5.72 -4.55 -3.78
N GLY A 35 -5.12 -3.44 -3.36
CA GLY A 35 -4.44 -3.32 -2.07
C GLY A 35 -5.10 -2.28 -1.18
N MET A 36 -4.99 -2.43 0.14
CA MET A 36 -5.55 -1.49 1.11
C MET A 36 -4.52 -1.09 2.14
N VAL A 37 -4.37 0.22 2.33
CA VAL A 37 -3.68 0.83 3.48
C VAL A 37 -4.74 1.11 4.53
N HIS A 38 -4.67 0.38 5.63
CA HIS A 38 -5.60 0.51 6.74
C HIS A 38 -5.26 1.73 7.61
N GLN A 39 -6.24 2.24 8.34
CA GLN A 39 -6.05 3.29 9.33
C GLN A 39 -5.00 2.89 10.38
N GLU A 40 -5.03 1.65 10.85
CA GLU A 40 -3.98 1.05 11.68
C GLU A 40 -2.98 0.33 10.77
N LEU A 41 -1.72 0.78 10.80
CA LEU A 41 -0.67 0.24 9.94
C LEU A 41 -0.31 -1.19 10.36
N MET A 42 -0.38 -2.11 9.40
CA MET A 42 -0.20 -3.55 9.60
C MET A 42 1.27 -3.97 9.44
N LEU A 43 2.17 -3.27 10.14
CA LEU A 43 3.61 -3.53 10.13
C LEU A 43 4.06 -4.16 11.46
N ILE A 44 5.00 -5.10 11.36
CA ILE A 44 5.61 -5.76 12.52
C ILE A 44 6.79 -4.91 13.01
N PRO A 45 6.73 -4.32 14.23
CA PRO A 45 7.70 -3.31 14.67
C PRO A 45 9.15 -3.79 14.72
N HIS A 46 9.37 -5.04 15.12
CA HIS A 46 10.72 -5.63 15.33
C HIS A 46 11.36 -6.18 14.04
N LEU A 47 10.66 -6.13 12.92
CA LEU A 47 11.20 -6.49 11.62
C LEU A 47 11.72 -5.25 10.89
N THR A 48 12.67 -5.46 9.97
CA THR A 48 13.08 -4.42 9.04
C THR A 48 11.98 -4.08 8.03
N VAL A 49 12.11 -2.96 7.36
CA VAL A 49 11.22 -2.57 6.25
C VAL A 49 11.18 -3.66 5.18
N ALA A 50 12.35 -4.16 4.77
CA ALA A 50 12.42 -5.22 3.76
C ALA A 50 11.73 -6.51 4.22
N GLU A 51 11.91 -6.91 5.46
CA GLU A 51 11.25 -8.10 6.02
C GLU A 51 9.72 -7.93 6.07
N ASN A 52 9.22 -6.74 6.43
CA ASN A 52 7.78 -6.44 6.42
C ASN A 52 7.19 -6.47 5.01
N ILE A 53 7.88 -5.92 4.02
CA ILE A 53 7.40 -5.86 2.63
C ILE A 53 7.36 -7.26 2.01
N THR A 54 8.39 -8.07 2.25
CA THR A 54 8.55 -9.41 1.64
C THR A 54 7.83 -10.51 2.41
N LEU A 55 7.24 -10.22 3.56
CA LEU A 55 6.57 -11.21 4.40
C LEU A 55 5.49 -11.98 3.61
N GLY A 56 5.64 -13.30 3.56
CA GLY A 56 4.77 -14.19 2.77
C GLY A 56 5.10 -14.27 1.28
N GLN A 57 6.09 -13.50 0.79
CA GLN A 57 6.60 -13.53 -0.59
C GLN A 57 8.14 -13.45 -0.60
N GLU A 58 8.78 -14.10 0.37
CA GLU A 58 10.22 -14.02 0.53
C GLU A 58 10.96 -14.61 -0.67
N VAL A 59 11.92 -13.86 -1.19
CA VAL A 59 12.83 -14.35 -2.23
C VAL A 59 13.82 -15.32 -1.59
N ARG A 60 13.73 -16.61 -1.96
CA ARG A 60 14.58 -17.68 -1.43
C ARG A 60 15.55 -18.20 -2.50
N THR A 61 16.72 -18.62 -2.08
CA THR A 61 17.64 -19.39 -2.92
C THR A 61 17.07 -20.79 -3.16
N ARG A 62 17.66 -21.53 -4.12
CA ARG A 62 17.35 -22.94 -4.39
C ARG A 62 17.49 -23.83 -3.14
N CYS A 63 18.36 -23.40 -2.19
CA CYS A 63 18.59 -24.07 -0.89
C CYS A 63 17.71 -23.51 0.24
N GLY A 64 16.67 -22.72 -0.04
CA GLY A 64 15.73 -22.16 0.93
C GLY A 64 16.25 -20.95 1.74
N ARG A 65 17.46 -20.45 1.50
CA ARG A 65 18.06 -19.31 2.21
C ARG A 65 17.45 -18.00 1.71
N LEU A 66 17.12 -17.09 2.62
CA LEU A 66 16.60 -15.75 2.29
C LEU A 66 17.66 -14.90 1.57
N LYS A 67 17.31 -14.32 0.44
CA LYS A 67 18.16 -13.38 -0.32
C LYS A 67 17.92 -11.93 0.16
N LYS A 68 18.30 -11.63 1.40
CA LYS A 68 18.03 -10.33 2.03
C LYS A 68 18.53 -9.14 1.21
N GLN A 69 19.79 -9.17 0.77
CA GLN A 69 20.40 -8.07 0.01
C GLN A 69 19.72 -7.82 -1.34
N GLU A 70 19.32 -8.90 -2.04
CA GLU A 70 18.60 -8.80 -3.30
C GLU A 70 17.20 -8.19 -3.08
N ALA A 71 16.51 -8.60 -2.00
CA ALA A 71 15.22 -8.03 -1.62
C ALA A 71 15.34 -6.54 -1.26
N SER A 72 16.30 -6.15 -0.40
CA SER A 72 16.51 -4.73 -0.04
C SER A 72 16.81 -3.86 -1.26
N ARG A 73 17.63 -4.35 -2.20
CA ARG A 73 17.94 -3.64 -3.44
C ARG A 73 16.69 -3.47 -4.30
N SER A 74 15.95 -4.54 -4.56
CA SER A 74 14.73 -4.51 -5.38
C SER A 74 13.67 -3.57 -4.78
N ILE A 75 13.51 -3.58 -3.45
CA ILE A 75 12.59 -2.69 -2.74
C ILE A 75 13.01 -1.23 -2.88
N ARG A 76 14.31 -0.93 -2.76
CA ARG A 76 14.83 0.44 -2.91
C ARG A 76 14.61 0.95 -4.34
N GLU A 77 14.89 0.13 -5.35
CA GLU A 77 14.65 0.46 -6.76
C GLU A 77 13.16 0.69 -7.04
N LEU A 78 12.29 -0.17 -6.53
CA LEU A 78 10.84 -0.02 -6.64
C LEU A 78 10.36 1.27 -5.99
N ALA A 79 10.73 1.54 -4.75
CA ALA A 79 10.33 2.75 -4.03
C ALA A 79 10.79 4.01 -4.76
N ALA A 80 12.03 4.04 -5.23
CA ALA A 80 12.59 5.17 -5.99
C ALA A 80 11.81 5.43 -7.29
N SER A 81 11.34 4.39 -7.99
CA SER A 81 10.55 4.54 -9.23
C SER A 81 9.23 5.28 -9.00
N TYR A 82 8.68 5.21 -7.78
CA TYR A 82 7.48 5.93 -7.37
C TYR A 82 7.78 7.22 -6.57
N GLY A 83 9.07 7.62 -6.47
CA GLY A 83 9.47 8.80 -5.69
C GLY A 83 9.32 8.63 -4.18
N LEU A 84 9.27 7.39 -3.70
CA LEU A 84 9.18 7.05 -2.28
C LEU A 84 10.59 6.83 -1.71
N ASP A 85 10.94 7.63 -0.71
CA ASP A 85 12.20 7.47 0.03
C ASP A 85 11.95 6.55 1.24
N ILE A 86 12.54 5.36 1.20
CA ILE A 86 12.53 4.38 2.28
C ILE A 86 13.91 3.73 2.44
N ASP A 87 14.29 3.39 3.66
CA ASP A 87 15.44 2.55 3.95
C ASP A 87 14.98 1.11 4.24
N PRO A 88 15.22 0.16 3.32
CA PRO A 88 14.81 -1.23 3.49
C PRO A 88 15.42 -1.93 4.72
N ASP A 89 16.56 -1.45 5.20
CA ASP A 89 17.31 -2.07 6.29
C ASP A 89 16.95 -1.47 7.66
N ALA A 90 16.18 -0.36 7.69
CA ALA A 90 15.70 0.25 8.93
C ALA A 90 14.68 -0.64 9.65
N LEU A 91 14.72 -0.62 11.00
CA LEU A 91 13.68 -1.25 11.83
C LEU A 91 12.42 -0.40 11.83
N VAL A 92 11.25 -1.05 11.70
CA VAL A 92 9.96 -0.35 11.61
C VAL A 92 9.63 0.43 12.89
N ASP A 93 10.06 -0.03 14.06
CA ASP A 93 9.85 0.67 15.34
C ASP A 93 10.54 2.04 15.42
N LYS A 94 11.59 2.27 14.62
CA LYS A 94 12.34 3.53 14.54
C LYS A 94 11.73 4.55 13.57
N LEU A 95 10.74 4.15 12.78
CA LEU A 95 10.13 4.99 11.77
C LEU A 95 9.03 5.88 12.34
N THR A 96 8.89 7.12 11.81
CA THR A 96 7.72 7.97 12.03
C THR A 96 6.46 7.35 11.42
N ILE A 97 5.29 7.84 11.79
CA ILE A 97 4.01 7.37 11.23
C ILE A 97 3.98 7.56 9.71
N GLY A 98 4.40 8.72 9.21
CA GLY A 98 4.46 8.99 7.77
C GLY A 98 5.44 8.08 7.03
N GLN A 99 6.58 7.72 7.64
CA GLN A 99 7.51 6.75 7.06
C GLN A 99 6.91 5.34 7.02
N ARG A 100 6.26 4.89 8.11
CA ARG A 100 5.55 3.59 8.14
C ARG A 100 4.48 3.51 7.07
N GLN A 101 3.75 4.60 6.83
CA GLN A 101 2.74 4.65 5.78
C GLN A 101 3.35 4.49 4.39
N ARG A 102 4.51 5.11 4.10
CA ARG A 102 5.25 4.89 2.86
C ARG A 102 5.65 3.41 2.71
N VAL A 103 6.06 2.75 3.79
CA VAL A 103 6.36 1.31 3.78
C VAL A 103 5.14 0.47 3.41
N GLU A 104 3.94 0.79 3.94
CA GLU A 104 2.69 0.11 3.56
C GLU A 104 2.38 0.30 2.06
N ILE A 105 2.57 1.51 1.52
CA ILE A 105 2.39 1.77 0.10
C ILE A 105 3.35 0.92 -0.73
N VAL A 106 4.65 0.93 -0.39
CA VAL A 106 5.66 0.13 -1.12
C VAL A 106 5.37 -1.36 -1.02
N LYS A 107 4.88 -1.84 0.12
CA LYS A 107 4.44 -3.23 0.31
C LYS A 107 3.32 -3.62 -0.66
N LEU A 108 2.33 -2.74 -0.88
CA LEU A 108 1.29 -2.97 -1.87
C LEU A 108 1.84 -2.95 -3.31
N LEU A 109 2.72 -2.01 -3.62
CA LEU A 109 3.38 -1.93 -4.94
C LEU A 109 4.25 -3.15 -5.22
N TYR A 110 4.98 -3.65 -4.22
CA TYR A 110 5.76 -4.88 -4.30
C TYR A 110 4.89 -6.09 -4.62
N ARG A 111 3.66 -6.11 -4.10
CA ARG A 111 2.62 -7.10 -4.40
C ARG A 111 1.87 -6.84 -5.70
N LYS A 112 2.34 -5.86 -6.52
CA LYS A 112 1.78 -5.51 -7.83
C LYS A 112 0.34 -5.00 -7.76
N ALA A 113 -0.04 -4.30 -6.70
CA ALA A 113 -1.34 -3.67 -6.63
C ALA A 113 -1.47 -2.59 -7.72
N ASP A 114 -2.60 -2.59 -8.42
CA ASP A 114 -2.97 -1.59 -9.42
C ASP A 114 -4.03 -0.61 -8.89
N ILE A 115 -4.81 -1.07 -7.92
CA ILE A 115 -5.82 -0.26 -7.22
C ILE A 115 -5.42 -0.21 -5.75
N LEU A 116 -5.17 1.00 -5.23
CA LEU A 116 -4.80 1.24 -3.84
C LEU A 116 -5.94 1.95 -3.12
N ILE A 117 -6.43 1.33 -2.06
CA ILE A 117 -7.48 1.89 -1.19
C ILE A 117 -6.80 2.46 0.05
N PHE A 118 -7.08 3.71 0.37
CA PHE A 118 -6.57 4.40 1.57
C PHE A 118 -7.75 4.70 2.51
N ASP A 119 -7.74 4.10 3.69
CA ASP A 119 -8.78 4.27 4.70
C ASP A 119 -8.30 5.23 5.79
N GLU A 120 -8.80 6.48 5.76
CA GLU A 120 -8.43 7.59 6.65
C GLU A 120 -6.90 7.77 6.85
N PRO A 121 -6.11 7.80 5.80
CA PRO A 121 -4.65 7.70 5.92
C PRO A 121 -3.99 8.91 6.55
N THR A 122 -4.71 10.04 6.69
CA THR A 122 -4.19 11.29 7.28
C THR A 122 -4.59 11.48 8.75
N ALA A 123 -5.30 10.53 9.35
CA ALA A 123 -5.85 10.67 10.69
C ALA A 123 -4.77 10.93 11.76
N LEU A 124 -3.59 10.36 11.59
CA LEU A 124 -2.48 10.43 12.55
C LEU A 124 -1.27 11.22 11.99
N LEU A 125 -1.39 11.84 10.81
CA LEU A 125 -0.33 12.58 10.17
C LEU A 125 -0.34 14.05 10.56
N THR A 126 0.83 14.64 10.60
CA THR A 126 1.00 16.10 10.62
C THR A 126 0.55 16.71 9.29
N PRO A 127 0.24 18.01 9.21
CA PRO A 127 -0.08 18.67 7.94
C PRO A 127 1.00 18.45 6.86
N GLN A 128 2.27 18.55 7.22
CA GLN A 128 3.39 18.36 6.31
C GLN A 128 3.48 16.90 5.81
N GLU A 129 3.23 15.92 6.67
CA GLU A 129 3.19 14.51 6.26
C GLU A 129 1.99 14.22 5.37
N SER A 130 0.84 14.88 5.60
CA SER A 130 -0.35 14.78 4.77
C SER A 130 -0.09 15.33 3.36
N ASP A 131 0.55 16.50 3.26
CA ASP A 131 0.94 17.08 1.96
C ASP A 131 1.89 16.15 1.20
N ALA A 132 2.89 15.60 1.89
CA ALA A 132 3.81 14.61 1.30
C ALA A 132 3.08 13.33 0.84
N LEU A 133 2.05 12.88 1.55
CA LEU A 133 1.21 11.77 1.12
C LEU A 133 0.44 12.12 -0.15
N PHE A 134 -0.14 13.32 -0.24
CA PHE A 134 -0.88 13.75 -1.44
C PHE A 134 0.03 13.80 -2.67
N ASP A 135 1.28 14.23 -2.53
CA ASP A 135 2.26 14.19 -3.61
C ASP A 135 2.53 12.75 -4.08
N VAL A 136 2.63 11.80 -3.13
CA VAL A 136 2.75 10.37 -3.46
C VAL A 136 1.53 9.87 -4.22
N LEU A 137 0.29 10.23 -3.79
CA LEU A 137 -0.93 9.82 -4.48
C LEU A 137 -1.02 10.37 -5.90
N ARG A 138 -0.64 11.64 -6.12
CA ARG A 138 -0.55 12.24 -7.46
C ARG A 138 0.46 11.47 -8.33
N ARG A 139 1.61 11.14 -7.77
CA ARG A 139 2.65 10.37 -8.47
C ARG A 139 2.17 8.97 -8.85
N LEU A 140 1.47 8.28 -7.96
CA LEU A 140 0.87 6.97 -8.24
C LEU A 140 -0.12 7.05 -9.41
N ARG A 141 -0.99 8.09 -9.44
CA ARG A 141 -1.94 8.34 -10.52
C ARG A 141 -1.22 8.58 -11.85
N GLU A 142 -0.17 9.42 -11.88
CA GLU A 142 0.64 9.68 -13.08
C GLU A 142 1.29 8.40 -13.63
N LEU A 143 1.63 7.46 -12.75
CA LEU A 143 2.21 6.16 -13.11
C LEU A 143 1.14 5.07 -13.38
N GLY A 144 -0.12 5.49 -13.60
CA GLY A 144 -1.20 4.62 -14.02
C GLY A 144 -1.86 3.78 -12.92
N LYS A 145 -1.59 4.09 -11.63
CA LYS A 145 -2.28 3.44 -10.53
C LYS A 145 -3.61 4.13 -10.22
N SER A 146 -4.63 3.34 -9.89
CA SER A 146 -5.91 3.85 -9.40
C SER A 146 -5.87 3.98 -7.89
N THR A 147 -6.33 5.12 -7.36
CA THR A 147 -6.38 5.35 -5.91
C THR A 147 -7.81 5.63 -5.46
N ILE A 148 -8.24 4.96 -4.40
CA ILE A 148 -9.51 5.21 -3.72
C ILE A 148 -9.18 5.75 -2.34
N PHE A 149 -9.59 6.98 -2.08
CA PHE A 149 -9.30 7.67 -0.83
C PHE A 149 -10.58 7.85 -0.01
N ILE A 150 -10.58 7.30 1.20
CA ILE A 150 -11.70 7.40 2.14
C ILE A 150 -11.31 8.39 3.22
N THR A 151 -12.05 9.47 3.37
CA THR A 151 -11.84 10.49 4.40
C THR A 151 -13.16 11.14 4.80
N HIS A 152 -13.26 11.56 6.05
CA HIS A 152 -14.34 12.41 6.56
C HIS A 152 -13.98 13.91 6.52
N LYS A 153 -12.74 14.26 6.11
CA LYS A 153 -12.26 15.64 6.02
C LYS A 153 -12.44 16.18 4.60
N LEU A 154 -13.45 16.98 4.37
CA LEU A 154 -13.81 17.54 3.06
C LEU A 154 -12.64 18.24 2.35
N ARG A 155 -11.79 18.96 3.09
CA ARG A 155 -10.63 19.65 2.51
C ARG A 155 -9.65 18.71 1.81
N GLU A 156 -9.43 17.53 2.37
CA GLU A 156 -8.54 16.53 1.79
C GLU A 156 -9.09 15.96 0.47
N GLY A 157 -10.41 15.73 0.43
CA GLY A 157 -11.10 15.30 -0.80
C GLY A 157 -10.86 16.26 -1.96
N TYR A 158 -10.94 17.58 -1.73
CA TYR A 158 -10.65 18.59 -2.75
C TYR A 158 -9.20 18.62 -3.20
N GLN A 159 -8.25 18.44 -2.29
CA GLN A 159 -6.80 18.44 -2.61
C GLN A 159 -6.37 17.26 -3.48
N ILE A 160 -7.09 16.13 -3.40
CA ILE A 160 -6.77 14.91 -4.14
C ILE A 160 -7.53 14.84 -5.47
N ALA A 161 -8.77 15.38 -5.53
CA ALA A 161 -9.61 15.37 -6.73
C ALA A 161 -9.18 16.38 -7.81
N ALA A 162 -8.38 17.39 -7.44
CA ALA A 162 -7.79 18.36 -8.35
C ALA A 162 -6.52 17.82 -8.98
#